data_3416cd37a5d5382802fc8cfe0c391803
#
_entry.id   3416cd37a5d5382802fc8cfe0c391803
#
_cell.length_a   1.000
_cell.length_b   1.000
_cell.length_c   1.000
_cell.angle_alpha   90.00
_cell.angle_beta   90.00
_cell.angle_gamma   90.00
#
_symmetry.space_group_name_H-M   'P 1'
#
loop_
_entity.id
_entity.type
_entity.pdbx_description
1 polymer ?
#
loop_
_entity_poly.entity_id
_entity_poly.type
_entity_poly.pdbx_seq_one_letter_code
_entity_poly.pdbx_strand_id
1 'polypeptide(L)'
;MINLTFNDINKADFKLYEGNPVIKNPPSSFVIADPSVITPDKSHDGKWHLFCHTFFGVRHYESENGIDFTFKSKIVNRAMRPNINYIDGRYYLFYERTKPVLLNLLALAGFEWKSEIYCTESADFSEWSDPYPVITQSRYYEKDSHGTAISNPYLIKENDRYRMYYSCGQTFIKDCGFCEPTHISFAESEHINKVYTSLPEPIISPDKSNPYLNLCSGCLKVYKLKDCYIGLQNGIFENDGKSYSAIMLLRSDDGVSFEFVKQFLTPQVHNGSKWMAQYVYACCLTYYDNKLRLYFNARNTANNITGRESIGIFEATL
;
A
#
# COMPACT_ATOMS: atom_id res chain seq x y z
N MET A 1 13.53 5.88 9.24
CA MET A 1 13.26 7.33 9.48
C MET A 1 13.62 8.10 8.22
N ILE A 2 12.75 8.99 7.75
CA ILE A 2 13.06 9.95 6.70
C ILE A 2 13.66 11.20 7.35
N ASN A 3 14.85 11.62 6.91
CA ASN A 3 15.59 12.74 7.54
C ASN A 3 15.04 14.12 7.13
N LEU A 4 13.71 14.30 7.18
CA LEU A 4 12.96 15.50 6.86
C LEU A 4 12.01 15.87 8.01
N THR A 5 11.54 17.13 8.03
CA THR A 5 10.47 17.60 8.91
C THR A 5 9.10 17.49 8.21
N PHE A 6 8.03 17.64 8.99
CA PHE A 6 6.68 17.75 8.44
C PHE A 6 6.55 18.89 7.41
N ASN A 7 7.15 20.04 7.71
CA ASN A 7 7.10 21.19 6.81
C ASN A 7 7.77 20.94 5.46
N ASP A 8 8.86 20.17 5.43
CA ASP A 8 9.55 19.81 4.18
C ASP A 8 8.62 19.03 3.24
N ILE A 9 7.79 18.15 3.79
CA ILE A 9 6.84 17.36 3.00
C ILE A 9 5.57 18.16 2.69
N ASN A 10 5.01 18.85 3.69
CA ASN A 10 3.73 19.52 3.54
C ASN A 10 3.78 20.71 2.57
N LYS A 11 4.93 21.40 2.47
CA LYS A 11 5.16 22.55 1.59
C LYS A 11 5.84 22.21 0.27
N ALA A 12 6.31 20.98 0.08
CA ALA A 12 6.95 20.55 -1.16
C ALA A 12 5.98 20.69 -2.35
N ASP A 13 6.49 21.23 -3.47
CA ASP A 13 5.73 21.40 -4.71
C ASP A 13 5.73 20.10 -5.50
N PHE A 14 4.86 19.18 -5.10
CA PHE A 14 4.69 17.89 -5.77
C PHE A 14 3.99 18.04 -7.12
N LYS A 15 4.54 17.38 -8.15
CA LYS A 15 3.99 17.31 -9.51
C LYS A 15 3.93 15.89 -10.02
N LEU A 16 2.91 15.59 -10.80
CA LEU A 16 2.86 14.32 -11.53
C LEU A 16 4.02 14.27 -12.53
N TYR A 17 4.76 13.17 -12.50
CA TYR A 17 5.81 12.94 -13.49
C TYR A 17 5.20 12.92 -14.90
N GLU A 18 5.80 13.65 -15.83
CA GLU A 18 5.24 13.89 -17.16
C GLU A 18 5.07 12.60 -17.97
N GLY A 19 6.00 11.64 -17.80
CA GLY A 19 5.98 10.33 -18.46
C GLY A 19 5.06 9.26 -17.82
N ASN A 20 4.19 9.64 -16.89
CA ASN A 20 3.26 8.68 -16.26
C ASN A 20 2.29 8.03 -17.26
N PRO A 21 1.86 6.78 -17.03
CA PRO A 21 2.30 5.86 -15.96
C PRO A 21 3.64 5.21 -16.27
N VAL A 22 4.48 5.02 -15.23
CA VAL A 22 5.83 4.42 -15.37
C VAL A 22 5.79 2.89 -15.47
N ILE A 23 4.77 2.24 -14.89
CA ILE A 23 4.52 0.81 -15.07
C ILE A 23 3.05 0.59 -15.42
N LYS A 24 2.80 0.01 -16.60
CA LYS A 24 1.47 -0.41 -17.05
C LYS A 24 1.18 -1.84 -16.64
N ASN A 25 -0.09 -2.15 -16.43
CA ASN A 25 -0.51 -3.54 -16.18
C ASN A 25 -0.07 -4.46 -17.34
N PRO A 26 0.42 -5.67 -17.03
CA PRO A 26 0.77 -6.63 -18.08
C PRO A 26 -0.49 -7.17 -18.78
N PRO A 27 -0.40 -7.68 -20.00
CA PRO A 27 -1.55 -8.23 -20.73
C PRO A 27 -2.32 -9.32 -19.97
N SER A 28 -1.61 -10.05 -19.08
CA SER A 28 -2.18 -11.14 -18.27
C SER A 28 -2.95 -10.68 -17.03
N SER A 29 -2.93 -9.38 -16.68
CA SER A 29 -3.59 -8.88 -15.46
C SER A 29 -4.17 -7.49 -15.66
N PHE A 30 -5.37 -7.25 -15.16
CA PHE A 30 -5.99 -5.91 -15.14
C PHE A 30 -5.40 -5.01 -14.07
N VAL A 31 -4.68 -5.61 -13.11
CA VAL A 31 -4.12 -4.96 -11.93
C VAL A 31 -2.61 -5.02 -11.99
N ILE A 32 -1.97 -3.89 -11.71
CA ILE A 32 -0.63 -3.75 -11.20
C ILE A 32 -0.68 -2.67 -10.12
N ALA A 33 -0.43 -3.05 -8.85
CA ALA A 33 -0.83 -2.25 -7.72
C ALA A 33 0.10 -2.40 -6.51
N ASP A 34 -0.11 -1.51 -5.54
CA ASP A 34 0.54 -1.48 -4.23
C ASP A 34 2.08 -1.46 -4.34
N PRO A 35 2.65 -0.40 -4.93
CA PRO A 35 4.10 -0.29 -5.05
C PRO A 35 4.76 -0.20 -3.68
N SER A 36 5.88 -0.91 -3.52
CA SER A 36 6.80 -0.82 -2.40
C SER A 36 8.23 -0.79 -2.92
N VAL A 37 9.00 0.22 -2.53
CA VAL A 37 10.26 0.59 -3.21
C VAL A 37 11.43 0.58 -2.26
N ILE A 38 12.55 0.01 -2.70
CA ILE A 38 13.89 0.14 -2.11
C ILE A 38 14.69 1.11 -2.96
N THR A 39 15.28 2.11 -2.31
CA THR A 39 16.16 3.12 -2.91
C THR A 39 17.59 2.60 -3.04
N PRO A 40 18.44 3.17 -3.95
CA PRO A 40 19.81 2.73 -4.17
C PRO A 40 20.68 2.64 -2.92
N ASP A 41 20.54 3.58 -1.98
CA ASP A 41 21.25 3.61 -0.70
C ASP A 41 20.90 2.46 0.26
N LYS A 42 19.81 1.74 -0.01
CA LYS A 42 19.31 0.59 0.77
C LYS A 42 19.32 -0.70 -0.03
N SER A 43 19.77 -0.67 -1.26
CA SER A 43 19.91 -1.87 -2.07
C SER A 43 21.33 -2.40 -2.05
N HIS A 44 21.50 -3.72 -2.21
CA HIS A 44 22.78 -4.39 -2.21
C HIS A 44 23.60 -4.10 -3.49
N ASP A 45 22.93 -3.70 -4.59
CA ASP A 45 23.52 -3.47 -5.92
C ASP A 45 23.48 -2.00 -6.37
N GLY A 46 23.01 -1.09 -5.50
CA GLY A 46 22.93 0.34 -5.79
C GLY A 46 21.83 0.75 -6.77
N LYS A 47 20.86 -0.11 -7.03
CA LYS A 47 19.73 0.14 -7.92
C LYS A 47 18.43 0.41 -7.17
N TRP A 48 17.44 0.93 -7.90
CA TRP A 48 16.06 1.00 -7.45
C TRP A 48 15.39 -0.35 -7.66
N HIS A 49 14.69 -0.84 -6.63
CA HIS A 49 13.87 -2.04 -6.72
C HIS A 49 12.43 -1.71 -6.34
N LEU A 50 11.48 -2.07 -7.20
CA LEU A 50 10.06 -1.89 -6.97
C LEU A 50 9.37 -3.24 -6.93
N PHE A 51 8.63 -3.47 -5.86
CA PHE A 51 7.77 -4.62 -5.67
C PHE A 51 6.32 -4.16 -5.76
N CYS A 52 5.52 -4.86 -6.53
CA CYS A 52 4.09 -4.61 -6.68
C CYS A 52 3.38 -5.93 -6.95
N HIS A 53 2.06 -5.95 -6.95
CA HIS A 53 1.34 -7.18 -7.22
C HIS A 53 0.49 -7.10 -8.50
N THR A 54 0.18 -8.27 -9.01
CA THR A 54 -0.87 -8.54 -10.00
C THR A 54 -1.81 -9.60 -9.41
N PHE A 55 -2.87 -9.99 -10.11
CA PHE A 55 -3.70 -11.13 -9.68
C PHE A 55 -2.92 -12.42 -9.41
N PHE A 56 -1.74 -12.58 -10.01
CA PHE A 56 -0.96 -13.81 -9.95
C PHE A 56 0.17 -13.80 -8.92
N GLY A 57 0.33 -12.70 -8.20
CA GLY A 57 1.33 -12.57 -7.15
C GLY A 57 2.21 -11.35 -7.24
N VAL A 58 3.22 -11.30 -6.38
CA VAL A 58 4.19 -10.21 -6.26
C VAL A 58 5.23 -10.30 -7.35
N ARG A 59 5.45 -9.16 -8.00
CA ARG A 59 6.46 -8.94 -9.05
C ARG A 59 7.55 -8.01 -8.57
N HIS A 60 8.75 -8.22 -9.05
CA HIS A 60 9.93 -7.42 -8.83
C HIS A 60 10.38 -6.75 -10.12
N TYR A 61 10.69 -5.46 -10.02
CA TYR A 61 11.21 -4.62 -11.10
C TYR A 61 12.47 -3.92 -10.62
N GLU A 62 13.41 -3.66 -11.53
CA GLU A 62 14.62 -2.89 -11.29
C GLU A 62 14.67 -1.64 -12.17
N SER A 63 15.38 -0.60 -11.70
CA SER A 63 15.65 0.62 -12.44
C SER A 63 16.96 1.27 -11.98
N GLU A 64 17.66 1.91 -12.91
CA GLU A 64 18.86 2.70 -12.61
C GLU A 64 18.50 4.12 -12.10
N ASN A 65 17.34 4.64 -12.49
CA ASN A 65 16.95 6.04 -12.23
C ASN A 65 15.66 6.18 -11.39
N GLY A 66 15.02 5.05 -11.03
CA GLY A 66 13.74 5.03 -10.30
C GLY A 66 12.53 5.46 -11.14
N ILE A 67 12.64 5.45 -12.46
CA ILE A 67 11.59 5.82 -13.42
C ILE A 67 11.39 4.69 -14.44
N ASP A 68 12.48 4.30 -15.11
CA ASP A 68 12.46 3.29 -16.17
C ASP A 68 12.62 1.90 -15.55
N PHE A 69 11.51 1.30 -15.17
CA PHE A 69 11.49 0.00 -14.50
C PHE A 69 11.40 -1.17 -15.49
N THR A 70 12.31 -2.14 -15.33
CA THR A 70 12.34 -3.39 -16.08
C THR A 70 11.91 -4.55 -15.18
N PHE A 71 10.96 -5.37 -15.66
CA PHE A 71 10.53 -6.59 -14.98
C PHE A 71 11.67 -7.58 -14.82
N LYS A 72 11.92 -8.09 -13.63
CA LYS A 72 12.95 -9.06 -13.29
C LYS A 72 12.39 -10.46 -13.03
N SER A 73 11.49 -10.55 -12.07
CA SER A 73 10.99 -11.84 -11.62
C SER A 73 9.62 -11.74 -10.94
N LYS A 74 8.96 -12.87 -10.80
CA LYS A 74 7.83 -13.06 -9.91
C LYS A 74 8.33 -13.74 -8.64
N ILE A 75 8.16 -13.06 -7.50
CA ILE A 75 8.71 -13.51 -6.22
C ILE A 75 7.80 -14.54 -5.54
N VAL A 76 6.53 -14.19 -5.37
CA VAL A 76 5.56 -15.03 -4.66
C VAL A 76 4.28 -15.13 -5.45
N ASN A 77 3.76 -16.36 -5.56
CA ASN A 77 2.43 -16.62 -6.11
C ASN A 77 1.36 -16.35 -5.05
N ARG A 78 0.16 -15.92 -5.49
CA ARG A 78 -1.02 -15.74 -4.63
C ARG A 78 -0.79 -14.74 -3.50
N ALA A 79 -0.01 -13.73 -3.77
CA ALA A 79 0.38 -12.70 -2.85
C ALA A 79 -0.01 -11.34 -3.42
N MET A 80 -0.48 -10.46 -2.55
CA MET A 80 -0.90 -9.10 -2.90
C MET A 80 -0.33 -8.11 -1.90
N ARG A 81 -0.35 -6.82 -2.27
CA ARG A 81 -0.07 -5.70 -1.37
C ARG A 81 1.27 -5.84 -0.65
N PRO A 82 2.39 -5.92 -1.39
CA PRO A 82 3.72 -6.13 -0.81
C PRO A 82 4.19 -4.92 -0.02
N ASN A 83 4.98 -5.19 1.01
CA ASN A 83 5.81 -4.21 1.71
C ASN A 83 7.21 -4.78 1.90
N ILE A 84 8.18 -4.24 1.15
CA ILE A 84 9.58 -4.62 1.22
C ILE A 84 10.34 -3.73 2.21
N ASN A 85 11.18 -4.33 3.03
CA ASN A 85 12.01 -3.63 4.01
C ASN A 85 13.43 -4.19 3.97
N TYR A 86 14.44 -3.32 4.10
CA TYR A 86 15.82 -3.71 4.30
C TYR A 86 16.22 -3.40 5.75
N ILE A 87 16.52 -4.42 6.53
CA ILE A 87 16.81 -4.31 7.95
C ILE A 87 17.92 -5.29 8.30
N ASP A 88 18.95 -4.81 8.96
CA ASP A 88 20.08 -5.59 9.47
C ASP A 88 20.72 -6.50 8.39
N GLY A 89 20.89 -5.97 7.17
CA GLY A 89 21.54 -6.67 6.07
C GLY A 89 20.66 -7.68 5.30
N ARG A 90 19.37 -7.74 5.59
CA ARG A 90 18.41 -8.64 4.91
C ARG A 90 17.18 -7.89 4.43
N TYR A 91 16.56 -8.43 3.38
CA TYR A 91 15.27 -7.99 2.86
C TYR A 91 14.16 -8.83 3.43
N TYR A 92 13.11 -8.17 3.92
CA TYR A 92 11.88 -8.77 4.44
C TYR A 92 10.72 -8.31 3.58
N LEU A 93 10.08 -9.23 2.88
CA LEU A 93 8.90 -8.98 2.06
C LEU A 93 7.66 -9.45 2.81
N PHE A 94 6.88 -8.50 3.31
CA PHE A 94 5.56 -8.76 3.89
C PHE A 94 4.50 -8.60 2.81
N TYR A 95 3.48 -9.44 2.83
CA TYR A 95 2.41 -9.42 1.84
C TYR A 95 1.14 -10.11 2.35
N GLU A 96 0.02 -9.74 1.78
CA GLU A 96 -1.24 -10.44 1.97
C GLU A 96 -1.25 -11.75 1.17
N ARG A 97 -1.63 -12.84 1.82
CA ARG A 97 -1.82 -14.14 1.19
C ARG A 97 -3.24 -14.63 1.39
N THR A 98 -3.93 -14.93 0.30
CA THR A 98 -5.29 -15.45 0.34
C THR A 98 -5.33 -16.97 0.51
N LYS A 99 -6.36 -17.47 1.19
CA LYS A 99 -6.65 -18.91 1.39
C LYS A 99 -8.13 -19.16 1.05
N PRO A 100 -8.50 -20.11 0.20
CA PRO A 100 -7.64 -20.89 -0.68
C PRO A 100 -7.18 -20.11 -1.92
N VAL A 101 -6.39 -20.79 -2.74
CA VAL A 101 -5.65 -20.26 -3.91
C VAL A 101 -6.43 -19.50 -4.93
N LEU A 102 -7.67 -19.89 -5.18
CA LEU A 102 -8.56 -19.31 -6.19
C LEU A 102 -9.47 -18.24 -5.58
N LEU A 103 -9.23 -17.85 -4.33
CA LEU A 103 -10.14 -16.98 -3.58
C LEU A 103 -10.39 -15.65 -4.29
N ASN A 104 -9.39 -15.07 -4.95
CA ASN A 104 -9.57 -13.83 -5.71
C ASN A 104 -10.62 -13.96 -6.83
N LEU A 105 -10.71 -15.13 -7.46
CA LEU A 105 -11.75 -15.43 -8.45
C LEU A 105 -13.07 -15.83 -7.80
N LEU A 106 -13.01 -16.58 -6.69
CA LEU A 106 -14.18 -17.02 -5.95
C LEU A 106 -14.88 -15.87 -5.22
N ALA A 107 -14.14 -14.87 -4.74
CA ALA A 107 -14.72 -13.69 -4.10
C ALA A 107 -15.62 -12.90 -5.06
N LEU A 108 -15.30 -12.89 -6.37
CA LEU A 108 -16.19 -12.34 -7.40
C LEU A 108 -17.50 -13.13 -7.52
N ALA A 109 -17.52 -14.39 -7.09
CA ALA A 109 -18.70 -15.26 -7.03
C ALA A 109 -19.37 -15.28 -5.65
N GLY A 110 -19.00 -14.37 -4.73
CA GLY A 110 -19.63 -14.22 -3.40
C GLY A 110 -19.10 -15.14 -2.31
N PHE A 111 -17.97 -15.82 -2.52
CA PHE A 111 -17.34 -16.61 -1.47
C PHE A 111 -16.64 -15.70 -0.44
N GLU A 112 -16.62 -16.13 0.83
CA GLU A 112 -15.96 -15.38 1.91
C GLU A 112 -14.47 -15.18 1.63
N TRP A 113 -14.01 -13.94 1.81
CA TRP A 113 -12.60 -13.61 1.75
C TRP A 113 -11.86 -14.18 2.97
N LYS A 114 -10.65 -14.75 2.74
CA LYS A 114 -9.77 -15.21 3.81
C LYS A 114 -8.34 -14.87 3.47
N SER A 115 -7.76 -13.92 4.21
CA SER A 115 -6.38 -13.52 4.03
C SER A 115 -5.66 -13.28 5.35
N GLU A 116 -4.33 -13.41 5.30
CA GLU A 116 -3.40 -13.22 6.40
C GLU A 116 -2.14 -12.54 5.86
N ILE A 117 -1.34 -11.92 6.73
CA ILE A 117 -0.04 -11.37 6.36
C ILE A 117 1.04 -12.42 6.58
N TYR A 118 1.81 -12.67 5.52
CA TYR A 118 2.98 -13.54 5.48
C TYR A 118 4.25 -12.72 5.30
N CYS A 119 5.38 -13.32 5.68
CA CYS A 119 6.72 -12.82 5.43
C CYS A 119 7.55 -13.86 4.69
N THR A 120 8.47 -13.40 3.85
CA THR A 120 9.58 -14.15 3.28
C THR A 120 10.83 -13.27 3.29
N GLU A 121 12.01 -13.87 3.35
CA GLU A 121 13.30 -13.19 3.51
C GLU A 121 14.26 -13.50 2.38
N SER A 122 15.11 -12.54 2.03
CA SER A 122 16.19 -12.69 1.06
C SER A 122 17.42 -11.89 1.45
N ALA A 123 18.60 -12.31 1.01
CA ALA A 123 19.82 -11.52 1.15
C ALA A 123 20.04 -10.54 -0.01
N ASP A 124 19.60 -10.90 -1.21
CA ASP A 124 19.96 -10.21 -2.47
C ASP A 124 18.87 -10.29 -3.56
N PHE A 125 17.63 -10.65 -3.21
CA PHE A 125 16.48 -10.88 -4.09
C PHE A 125 16.56 -12.12 -4.99
N SER A 126 17.67 -12.88 -4.99
CA SER A 126 17.82 -14.06 -5.83
C SER A 126 17.09 -15.28 -5.28
N GLU A 127 17.23 -15.50 -3.98
CA GLU A 127 16.60 -16.61 -3.26
C GLU A 127 15.75 -16.06 -2.11
N TRP A 128 14.59 -16.68 -1.90
CA TRP A 128 13.64 -16.32 -0.86
C TRP A 128 13.36 -17.50 0.05
N SER A 129 13.28 -17.25 1.35
CA SER A 129 12.91 -18.27 2.33
C SER A 129 11.50 -18.81 2.10
N ASP A 130 11.18 -19.95 2.69
CA ASP A 130 9.80 -20.41 2.78
C ASP A 130 8.94 -19.38 3.52
N PRO A 131 7.75 -19.06 2.99
CA PRO A 131 6.87 -18.07 3.59
C PRO A 131 6.26 -18.55 4.91
N TYR A 132 6.18 -17.67 5.90
CA TYR A 132 5.54 -17.93 7.19
C TYR A 132 4.55 -16.81 7.57
N PRO A 133 3.45 -17.13 8.30
CA PRO A 133 2.47 -16.15 8.73
C PRO A 133 3.03 -15.30 9.88
N VAL A 134 2.74 -13.97 9.83
CA VAL A 134 3.14 -13.02 10.88
C VAL A 134 1.96 -12.31 11.53
N ILE A 135 0.85 -12.10 10.79
CA ILE A 135 -0.42 -11.65 11.35
C ILE A 135 -1.52 -12.56 10.83
N THR A 136 -2.24 -13.19 11.76
CA THR A 136 -3.43 -14.00 11.52
C THR A 136 -4.61 -13.41 12.27
N GLN A 137 -5.83 -13.74 11.87
CA GLN A 137 -7.02 -13.20 12.52
C GLN A 137 -7.02 -13.48 14.02
N SER A 138 -7.15 -12.41 14.81
CA SER A 138 -7.18 -12.47 16.28
C SER A 138 -8.18 -11.50 16.91
N ARG A 139 -8.73 -10.56 16.12
CA ARG A 139 -9.62 -9.51 16.58
C ARG A 139 -10.97 -9.55 15.86
N TYR A 140 -12.00 -9.02 16.51
CA TYR A 140 -13.37 -9.00 15.97
C TYR A 140 -13.50 -8.14 14.71
N TYR A 141 -12.78 -7.02 14.63
CA TYR A 141 -12.84 -6.07 13.53
C TYR A 141 -12.09 -6.55 12.26
N GLU A 142 -11.37 -7.66 12.36
CA GLU A 142 -10.68 -8.30 11.24
C GLU A 142 -11.59 -9.22 10.42
N LYS A 143 -12.84 -9.43 10.89
CA LYS A 143 -13.84 -10.29 10.26
C LYS A 143 -15.18 -9.59 10.18
N ASP A 144 -15.86 -9.74 9.05
CA ASP A 144 -17.22 -9.27 8.81
C ASP A 144 -18.03 -10.26 7.96
N SER A 145 -19.17 -9.82 7.42
CA SER A 145 -20.05 -10.67 6.57
C SER A 145 -19.41 -11.09 5.24
N HIS A 146 -18.33 -10.45 4.80
CA HIS A 146 -17.61 -10.76 3.56
C HIS A 146 -16.39 -11.66 3.81
N GLY A 147 -16.08 -11.96 5.06
CA GLY A 147 -15.00 -12.85 5.46
C GLY A 147 -13.97 -12.22 6.39
N THR A 148 -12.77 -12.79 6.38
CA THR A 148 -11.61 -12.31 7.16
C THR A 148 -10.60 -11.68 6.22
N ALA A 149 -10.37 -10.38 6.36
CA ALA A 149 -9.37 -9.66 5.58
C ALA A 149 -8.32 -9.05 6.51
N ILE A 150 -7.06 -9.43 6.30
CA ILE A 150 -5.88 -8.83 6.92
C ILE A 150 -4.91 -8.54 5.78
N SER A 151 -4.68 -7.26 5.49
CA SER A 151 -4.09 -6.82 4.23
C SER A 151 -3.22 -5.57 4.38
N ASN A 152 -2.58 -5.13 3.29
CA ASN A 152 -1.82 -3.88 3.21
C ASN A 152 -0.76 -3.69 4.30
N PRO A 153 0.11 -4.67 4.57
CA PRO A 153 1.14 -4.52 5.59
C PRO A 153 2.02 -3.31 5.32
N TYR A 154 2.41 -2.61 6.37
CA TYR A 154 3.42 -1.57 6.33
C TYR A 154 4.22 -1.53 7.63
N LEU A 155 5.49 -1.92 7.55
CA LEU A 155 6.36 -2.06 8.70
C LEU A 155 7.14 -0.77 8.98
N ILE A 156 7.22 -0.40 10.27
CA ILE A 156 8.22 0.53 10.78
C ILE A 156 8.98 -0.11 11.96
N LYS A 157 10.24 0.30 12.15
CA LYS A 157 10.98 -0.01 13.38
C LYS A 157 10.77 1.14 14.35
N GLU A 158 10.22 0.84 15.53
CA GLU A 158 9.92 1.81 16.56
C GLU A 158 10.66 1.43 17.84
N ASN A 159 11.77 2.15 18.13
CA ASN A 159 12.70 1.81 19.20
C ASN A 159 13.20 0.35 19.06
N ASP A 160 12.93 -0.49 20.07
CA ASP A 160 13.33 -1.91 20.10
C ASP A 160 12.20 -2.85 19.61
N ARG A 161 11.15 -2.30 19.00
CA ARG A 161 10.00 -3.06 18.49
C ARG A 161 9.77 -2.81 17.02
N TYR A 162 9.06 -3.75 16.40
CA TYR A 162 8.54 -3.65 15.05
C TYR A 162 7.03 -3.44 15.12
N ARG A 163 6.55 -2.35 14.51
CA ARG A 163 5.14 -2.03 14.38
C ARG A 163 4.73 -2.21 12.92
N MET A 164 3.75 -3.05 12.68
CA MET A 164 3.19 -3.28 11.37
C MET A 164 1.77 -2.74 11.30
N TYR A 165 1.59 -1.65 10.57
CA TYR A 165 0.26 -1.16 10.21
C TYR A 165 -0.34 -2.10 9.17
N TYR A 166 -1.64 -2.33 9.26
CA TYR A 166 -2.36 -3.18 8.33
C TYR A 166 -3.81 -2.75 8.20
N SER A 167 -4.44 -3.15 7.10
CA SER A 167 -5.86 -2.91 6.85
C SER A 167 -6.64 -4.19 7.12
N CYS A 168 -7.89 -4.05 7.56
CA CYS A 168 -8.73 -5.20 7.91
C CYS A 168 -10.22 -4.92 7.78
N GLY A 169 -11.02 -6.00 7.78
CA GLY A 169 -12.44 -5.96 7.44
C GLY A 169 -12.66 -5.63 5.96
N GLN A 170 -13.89 -5.71 5.49
CA GLN A 170 -14.25 -5.43 4.10
C GLN A 170 -15.56 -4.66 3.99
N THR A 171 -15.54 -3.59 3.21
CA THR A 171 -16.72 -2.82 2.81
C THR A 171 -16.96 -3.01 1.33
N PHE A 172 -18.16 -3.47 0.95
CA PHE A 172 -18.53 -3.60 -0.46
C PHE A 172 -18.86 -2.25 -1.07
N ILE A 173 -18.16 -1.90 -2.15
CA ILE A 173 -18.31 -0.65 -2.89
C ILE A 173 -19.27 -0.91 -4.07
N LYS A 174 -20.49 -0.38 -3.97
CA LYS A 174 -21.59 -0.72 -4.90
C LYS A 174 -21.32 -0.37 -6.35
N ASP A 175 -20.79 0.81 -6.61
CA ASP A 175 -20.54 1.32 -7.96
C ASP A 175 -19.30 0.71 -8.63
N CYS A 176 -18.40 0.10 -7.84
CA CYS A 176 -17.23 -0.63 -8.33
C CYS A 176 -17.47 -2.14 -8.45
N GLY A 177 -18.32 -2.71 -7.59
CA GLY A 177 -18.60 -4.14 -7.54
C GLY A 177 -17.47 -4.97 -6.89
N PHE A 178 -16.67 -4.38 -5.99
CA PHE A 178 -15.65 -5.08 -5.20
C PHE A 178 -15.56 -4.52 -3.78
N CYS A 179 -14.84 -5.25 -2.91
CA CYS A 179 -14.64 -4.85 -1.53
C CYS A 179 -13.33 -4.12 -1.33
N GLU A 180 -13.35 -3.13 -0.41
CA GLU A 180 -12.18 -2.39 0.06
C GLU A 180 -12.05 -2.49 1.59
N PRO A 181 -10.84 -2.34 2.15
CA PRO A 181 -10.63 -2.48 3.59
C PRO A 181 -11.40 -1.46 4.43
N THR A 182 -12.12 -1.94 5.44
CA THR A 182 -12.94 -1.12 6.31
C THR A 182 -12.12 -0.33 7.32
N HIS A 183 -11.20 -1.01 8.03
CA HIS A 183 -10.46 -0.46 9.16
C HIS A 183 -8.95 -0.48 8.93
N ILE A 184 -8.24 0.34 9.67
CA ILE A 184 -6.78 0.31 9.81
C ILE A 184 -6.44 0.05 11.27
N SER A 185 -5.49 -0.85 11.51
CA SER A 185 -4.91 -1.13 12.82
C SER A 185 -3.39 -1.29 12.72
N PHE A 186 -2.74 -1.61 13.81
CA PHE A 186 -1.37 -2.12 13.80
C PHE A 186 -1.20 -3.29 14.77
N ALA A 187 -0.15 -4.04 14.54
CA ALA A 187 0.32 -5.10 15.41
C ALA A 187 1.80 -4.89 15.74
N GLU A 188 2.25 -5.35 16.90
CA GLU A 188 3.63 -5.19 17.34
C GLU A 188 4.31 -6.52 17.64
N SER A 189 5.64 -6.57 17.43
CA SER A 189 6.51 -7.69 17.79
C SER A 189 7.88 -7.18 18.21
N GLU A 190 8.56 -7.90 19.10
CA GLU A 190 9.98 -7.66 19.43
C GLU A 190 10.93 -8.15 18.34
N HIS A 191 10.48 -9.04 17.49
CA HIS A 191 11.26 -9.64 16.41
C HIS A 191 10.56 -9.47 15.07
N ILE A 192 11.30 -9.07 14.05
CA ILE A 192 10.76 -8.79 12.71
C ILE A 192 10.08 -10.00 12.07
N ASN A 193 10.60 -11.19 12.35
CA ASN A 193 10.20 -12.46 11.73
C ASN A 193 9.37 -13.37 12.65
N LYS A 194 8.70 -12.79 13.65
CA LYS A 194 7.79 -13.51 14.55
C LYS A 194 6.36 -13.04 14.38
N VAL A 195 5.45 -13.71 15.08
CA VAL A 195 4.04 -13.33 15.10
C VAL A 195 3.87 -11.99 15.81
N TYR A 196 3.10 -11.12 15.20
CA TYR A 196 2.75 -9.80 15.73
C TYR A 196 1.44 -9.86 16.49
N THR A 197 1.33 -9.09 17.56
CA THR A 197 0.12 -8.97 18.40
C THR A 197 -0.65 -7.74 18.01
N SER A 198 -1.87 -7.93 17.49
CA SER A 198 -2.79 -6.85 17.09
C SER A 198 -3.38 -6.11 18.27
N LEU A 199 -3.63 -4.80 18.11
CA LEU A 199 -4.35 -3.99 19.09
C LEU A 199 -5.77 -4.53 19.35
N PRO A 200 -6.36 -4.25 20.54
CA PRO A 200 -7.76 -4.60 20.83
C PRO A 200 -8.76 -3.93 19.88
N GLU A 201 -8.50 -2.68 19.49
CA GLU A 201 -9.35 -1.84 18.67
C GLU A 201 -8.57 -1.30 17.43
N PRO A 202 -9.25 -1.01 16.31
CA PRO A 202 -8.62 -0.36 15.18
C PRO A 202 -8.26 1.09 15.50
N ILE A 203 -7.23 1.62 14.85
CA ILE A 203 -6.82 3.03 15.02
C ILE A 203 -7.57 3.99 14.09
N ILE A 204 -8.04 3.52 12.93
CA ILE A 204 -8.85 4.29 12.01
C ILE A 204 -10.02 3.42 11.55
N SER A 205 -11.23 3.99 11.60
CA SER A 205 -12.47 3.38 11.13
C SER A 205 -13.27 4.39 10.32
N PRO A 206 -14.17 3.96 9.44
CA PRO A 206 -15.07 4.87 8.74
C PRO A 206 -15.89 5.72 9.72
N ASP A 207 -16.02 7.00 9.40
CA ASP A 207 -16.84 7.94 10.13
C ASP A 207 -17.73 8.71 9.15
N LYS A 208 -19.04 8.53 9.25
CA LYS A 208 -20.01 9.16 8.36
C LYS A 208 -20.02 10.69 8.44
N SER A 209 -19.50 11.28 9.51
CA SER A 209 -19.35 12.73 9.65
C SER A 209 -18.12 13.27 8.91
N ASN A 210 -17.14 12.41 8.58
CA ASN A 210 -15.94 12.78 7.86
C ASN A 210 -16.15 12.60 6.35
N PRO A 211 -16.16 13.69 5.54
CA PRO A 211 -16.45 13.61 4.12
C PRO A 211 -15.44 12.80 3.31
N TYR A 212 -14.25 12.54 3.86
CA TYR A 212 -13.16 11.80 3.19
C TYR A 212 -12.91 10.40 3.78
N LEU A 213 -13.71 9.97 4.77
CA LEU A 213 -13.56 8.69 5.46
C LEU A 213 -14.90 8.04 5.78
N ASN A 214 -15.96 8.37 5.07
CA ASN A 214 -17.33 7.94 5.40
C ASN A 214 -17.69 6.56 4.86
N LEU A 215 -16.84 5.91 4.06
CA LEU A 215 -17.14 4.62 3.45
C LEU A 215 -16.18 3.51 3.89
N CYS A 216 -14.89 3.64 3.65
CA CYS A 216 -13.88 2.72 4.14
C CYS A 216 -12.49 3.37 4.26
N SER A 217 -11.63 2.80 5.12
CA SER A 217 -10.36 3.42 5.48
C SER A 217 -9.23 3.13 4.50
N GLY A 218 -9.39 2.10 3.63
CA GLY A 218 -8.38 1.73 2.65
C GLY A 218 -7.07 1.25 3.28
N CYS A 219 -5.94 1.88 2.99
CA CYS A 219 -4.63 1.55 3.55
C CYS A 219 -3.88 2.77 4.08
N LEU A 220 -2.94 2.53 5.01
CA LEU A 220 -2.10 3.55 5.62
C LEU A 220 -0.62 3.18 5.49
N LYS A 221 0.19 4.12 5.02
CA LYS A 221 1.65 4.04 4.99
C LYS A 221 2.22 5.10 5.92
N VAL A 222 2.93 4.69 6.96
CA VAL A 222 3.39 5.58 8.03
C VAL A 222 4.88 5.83 7.93
N TYR A 223 5.29 7.08 7.96
CA TYR A 223 6.68 7.50 7.88
C TYR A 223 7.06 8.31 9.12
N LYS A 224 8.12 7.88 9.80
CA LYS A 224 8.69 8.64 10.91
C LYS A 224 9.62 9.72 10.37
N LEU A 225 9.32 10.96 10.69
CA LEU A 225 10.09 12.16 10.38
C LEU A 225 10.95 12.58 11.59
N LYS A 226 11.63 13.72 11.47
CA LYS A 226 12.43 14.30 12.59
C LYS A 226 11.56 14.78 13.75
N ASP A 227 10.38 15.31 13.45
CA ASP A 227 9.52 16.05 14.37
C ASP A 227 8.14 15.39 14.61
N CYS A 228 7.76 14.41 13.81
CA CYS A 228 6.47 13.73 13.95
C CYS A 228 6.41 12.45 13.09
N TYR A 229 5.22 11.87 13.00
CA TYR A 229 4.88 10.87 11.99
C TYR A 229 3.97 11.49 10.94
N ILE A 230 4.07 11.05 9.71
CA ILE A 230 3.04 11.26 8.69
C ILE A 230 2.42 9.93 8.29
N GLY A 231 1.13 9.98 8.02
CA GLY A 231 0.38 8.90 7.37
C GLY A 231 0.02 9.31 5.95
N LEU A 232 0.26 8.44 4.98
CA LEU A 232 -0.31 8.54 3.65
C LEU A 232 -1.41 7.50 3.57
N GLN A 233 -2.66 7.94 3.69
CA GLN A 233 -3.84 7.08 3.71
C GLN A 233 -4.54 7.12 2.36
N ASN A 234 -4.76 5.95 1.77
CA ASN A 234 -5.74 5.80 0.72
C ASN A 234 -7.12 5.60 1.35
N GLY A 235 -7.94 6.63 1.38
CA GLY A 235 -9.33 6.54 1.80
C GLY A 235 -10.28 6.45 0.62
N ILE A 236 -11.38 5.72 0.79
CA ILE A 236 -12.49 5.68 -0.17
C ILE A 236 -13.73 6.22 0.53
N PHE A 237 -14.35 7.19 -0.12
CA PHE A 237 -15.50 7.91 0.44
C PHE A 237 -16.63 8.00 -0.60
N GLU A 238 -17.84 8.19 -0.11
CA GLU A 238 -19.04 8.34 -0.91
C GLU A 238 -19.50 9.80 -0.91
N ASN A 239 -19.87 10.28 -2.08
CA ASN A 239 -20.58 11.54 -2.26
C ASN A 239 -21.61 11.37 -3.37
N ASP A 240 -22.88 11.77 -3.11
CA ASP A 240 -24.00 11.66 -4.07
C ASP A 240 -24.16 10.26 -4.68
N GLY A 241 -23.98 9.21 -3.87
CA GLY A 241 -24.14 7.80 -4.28
C GLY A 241 -23.04 7.25 -5.17
N LYS A 242 -21.91 7.97 -5.30
CA LYS A 242 -20.72 7.53 -6.02
C LYS A 242 -19.52 7.45 -5.10
N SER A 243 -18.66 6.47 -5.34
CA SER A 243 -17.41 6.34 -4.60
C SER A 243 -16.29 7.13 -5.26
N TYR A 244 -15.44 7.68 -4.41
CA TYR A 244 -14.24 8.44 -4.74
C TYR A 244 -13.09 7.95 -3.90
N SER A 245 -11.87 8.21 -4.33
CA SER A 245 -10.67 7.98 -3.52
C SER A 245 -9.72 9.16 -3.55
N ALA A 246 -8.89 9.26 -2.51
CA ALA A 246 -7.76 10.18 -2.47
C ALA A 246 -6.63 9.54 -1.66
N ILE A 247 -5.40 9.92 -1.95
CA ILE A 247 -4.29 9.75 -1.01
C ILE A 247 -4.30 10.98 -0.12
N MET A 248 -4.51 10.78 1.17
CA MET A 248 -4.58 11.82 2.17
C MET A 248 -3.29 11.91 2.96
N LEU A 249 -2.82 13.13 3.22
CA LEU A 249 -1.75 13.39 4.17
C LEU A 249 -2.35 13.54 5.56
N LEU A 250 -1.88 12.70 6.47
CA LEU A 250 -2.19 12.75 7.89
C LEU A 250 -0.94 13.11 8.68
N ARG A 251 -1.11 13.68 9.87
CA ARG A 251 -0.04 13.94 10.84
C ARG A 251 -0.34 13.23 12.15
N SER A 252 0.70 12.78 12.84
CA SER A 252 0.60 12.16 14.16
C SER A 252 1.85 12.47 14.98
N ASP A 253 1.69 12.68 16.28
CA ASP A 253 2.83 12.85 17.20
C ASP A 253 3.30 11.51 17.79
N ASP A 254 2.43 10.48 17.81
CA ASP A 254 2.66 9.19 18.45
C ASP A 254 2.66 7.97 17.50
N GLY A 255 2.30 8.19 16.21
CA GLY A 255 2.11 7.14 15.23
C GLY A 255 0.85 6.26 15.49
N VAL A 256 -0.06 6.71 16.33
CA VAL A 256 -1.32 6.02 16.68
C VAL A 256 -2.53 6.87 16.35
N SER A 257 -2.54 8.10 16.83
CA SER A 257 -3.61 9.07 16.61
C SER A 257 -3.25 9.96 15.42
N PHE A 258 -4.00 9.85 14.34
CA PHE A 258 -3.73 10.56 13.09
C PHE A 258 -4.76 11.66 12.84
N GLU A 259 -4.28 12.86 12.51
CA GLU A 259 -5.10 14.01 12.14
C GLU A 259 -5.01 14.26 10.63
N PHE A 260 -6.15 14.54 9.99
CA PHE A 260 -6.21 14.90 8.57
C PHE A 260 -5.58 16.27 8.34
N VAL A 261 -4.70 16.36 7.34
CA VAL A 261 -4.06 17.61 6.92
C VAL A 261 -4.63 18.09 5.60
N LYS A 262 -4.58 17.27 4.56
CA LYS A 262 -5.07 17.59 3.21
C LYS A 262 -5.25 16.34 2.35
N GLN A 263 -6.04 16.47 1.28
CA GLN A 263 -5.94 15.56 0.15
C GLN A 263 -4.59 15.81 -0.54
N PHE A 264 -3.74 14.79 -0.58
CA PHE A 264 -2.38 14.89 -1.08
C PHE A 264 -2.30 14.60 -2.58
N LEU A 265 -3.07 13.60 -3.04
CA LEU A 265 -3.22 13.25 -4.45
C LEU A 265 -4.65 12.78 -4.72
N THR A 266 -5.27 13.33 -5.77
CA THR A 266 -6.61 12.97 -6.22
C THR A 266 -6.61 12.43 -7.64
N PRO A 267 -7.62 11.63 -8.05
CA PRO A 267 -7.80 11.21 -9.42
C PRO A 267 -7.93 12.40 -10.37
N GLN A 268 -7.33 12.27 -11.56
CA GLN A 268 -7.44 13.29 -12.60
C GLN A 268 -7.07 12.74 -13.98
N VAL A 269 -7.41 13.48 -15.02
CA VAL A 269 -6.87 13.27 -16.37
C VAL A 269 -5.46 13.87 -16.40
N HIS A 270 -4.46 13.09 -16.78
CA HIS A 270 -3.07 13.50 -16.85
C HIS A 270 -2.57 13.44 -18.29
N ASN A 271 -2.11 14.58 -18.84
CA ASN A 271 -1.62 14.72 -20.21
C ASN A 271 -2.57 14.10 -21.26
N GLY A 272 -3.88 14.35 -21.12
CA GLY A 272 -4.92 13.78 -21.98
C GLY A 272 -5.23 12.29 -21.77
N SER A 273 -4.47 11.61 -20.91
CA SER A 273 -4.68 10.20 -20.57
C SER A 273 -5.58 10.04 -19.34
N LYS A 274 -6.51 9.09 -19.39
CA LYS A 274 -7.45 8.76 -18.31
C LYS A 274 -6.94 7.67 -17.36
N TRP A 275 -5.67 7.30 -17.38
CA TRP A 275 -5.14 6.16 -16.61
C TRP A 275 -5.36 6.27 -15.10
N MET A 276 -5.49 7.49 -14.56
CA MET A 276 -5.78 7.76 -13.14
C MET A 276 -7.06 8.59 -12.93
N ALA A 277 -8.02 8.49 -13.87
CA ALA A 277 -9.18 9.38 -13.86
C ALA A 277 -10.24 9.02 -12.80
N GLN A 278 -10.24 7.79 -12.27
CA GLN A 278 -11.28 7.32 -11.36
C GLN A 278 -10.82 7.18 -9.92
N TYR A 279 -9.72 6.43 -9.70
CA TYR A 279 -9.19 6.17 -8.36
C TYR A 279 -7.68 6.34 -8.31
N VAL A 280 -7.18 6.76 -7.15
CA VAL A 280 -5.81 6.61 -6.68
C VAL A 280 -5.84 5.73 -5.44
N TYR A 281 -4.84 4.83 -5.31
CA TYR A 281 -4.84 3.79 -4.28
C TYR A 281 -3.57 3.84 -3.43
N ALA A 282 -3.03 2.67 -3.08
CA ALA A 282 -1.86 2.55 -2.24
C ALA A 282 -0.62 3.22 -2.84
N CYS A 283 0.26 3.65 -1.97
CA CYS A 283 1.46 4.37 -2.36
C CYS A 283 2.69 3.97 -1.55
N CYS A 284 3.85 4.40 -2.02
CA CYS A 284 5.13 4.30 -1.33
C CYS A 284 5.91 5.60 -1.54
N LEU A 285 6.16 6.34 -0.45
CA LEU A 285 6.98 7.55 -0.48
C LEU A 285 8.44 7.18 -0.26
N THR A 286 9.32 7.68 -1.11
CA THR A 286 10.77 7.59 -0.97
C THR A 286 11.39 8.98 -0.91
N TYR A 287 12.54 9.07 -0.22
CA TYR A 287 13.41 10.24 -0.25
C TYR A 287 14.81 9.77 -0.60
N TYR A 288 15.33 10.23 -1.72
CA TYR A 288 16.67 9.91 -2.20
C TYR A 288 17.17 11.03 -3.12
N ASP A 289 18.43 11.44 -2.96
CA ASP A 289 19.09 12.47 -3.77
C ASP A 289 18.27 13.77 -3.87
N ASN A 290 17.84 14.32 -2.74
CA ASN A 290 17.00 15.51 -2.59
C ASN A 290 15.65 15.45 -3.35
N LYS A 291 15.21 14.26 -3.74
CA LYS A 291 13.91 14.05 -4.36
C LYS A 291 12.99 13.23 -3.46
N LEU A 292 11.78 13.75 -3.30
CA LEU A 292 10.65 13.01 -2.79
C LEU A 292 9.90 12.38 -3.97
N ARG A 293 9.72 11.08 -3.97
CA ARG A 293 8.91 10.37 -4.96
C ARG A 293 7.84 9.53 -4.28
N LEU A 294 6.60 9.80 -4.61
CA LEU A 294 5.45 8.98 -4.27
C LEU A 294 5.13 8.08 -5.46
N TYR A 295 5.47 6.81 -5.36
CA TYR A 295 4.96 5.78 -6.28
C TYR A 295 3.56 5.41 -5.84
N PHE A 296 2.60 5.40 -6.75
CA PHE A 296 1.22 5.09 -6.43
C PHE A 296 0.55 4.32 -7.56
N ASN A 297 -0.43 3.47 -7.24
CA ASN A 297 -1.27 2.91 -8.28
C ASN A 297 -2.58 3.70 -8.41
N ALA A 298 -3.07 3.72 -9.65
CA ALA A 298 -4.30 4.41 -9.99
C ALA A 298 -5.09 3.62 -11.04
N ARG A 299 -6.39 3.90 -11.11
CA ARG A 299 -7.36 3.20 -11.95
C ARG A 299 -8.13 4.16 -12.85
N ASN A 300 -8.34 3.76 -14.08
CA ASN A 300 -8.96 4.59 -15.11
C ASN A 300 -10.50 4.67 -15.04
N THR A 301 -11.17 3.67 -14.47
CA THR A 301 -12.65 3.60 -14.37
C THR A 301 -13.09 2.71 -13.21
N ALA A 302 -14.28 2.95 -12.66
CA ALA A 302 -14.90 2.14 -11.62
C ALA A 302 -15.29 0.73 -12.09
N ASN A 303 -15.54 0.54 -13.38
CA ASN A 303 -15.97 -0.73 -13.93
C ASN A 303 -14.91 -1.83 -13.69
N ASN A 304 -15.31 -2.93 -13.04
CA ASN A 304 -14.40 -4.01 -12.64
C ASN A 304 -13.90 -4.88 -13.81
N ILE A 305 -14.57 -4.87 -14.96
CA ILE A 305 -14.18 -5.64 -16.14
C ILE A 305 -13.22 -4.84 -17.04
N THR A 306 -13.52 -3.57 -17.27
CA THR A 306 -12.73 -2.71 -18.17
C THR A 306 -11.70 -1.86 -17.46
N GLY A 307 -11.78 -1.78 -16.13
CA GLY A 307 -10.82 -1.05 -15.31
C GLY A 307 -9.42 -1.61 -15.45
N ARG A 308 -8.44 -0.71 -15.51
CA ARG A 308 -7.02 -1.03 -15.60
C ARG A 308 -6.26 -0.20 -14.58
N GLU A 309 -5.35 -0.85 -13.88
CA GLU A 309 -4.49 -0.20 -12.92
C GLU A 309 -3.07 -0.06 -13.48
N SER A 310 -2.44 1.03 -13.13
CA SER A 310 -1.06 1.34 -13.51
C SER A 310 -0.36 2.05 -12.36
N ILE A 311 0.98 2.02 -12.35
CA ILE A 311 1.78 2.71 -11.34
C ILE A 311 2.35 3.99 -11.94
N GLY A 312 2.20 5.09 -11.22
CA GLY A 312 2.76 6.39 -11.56
C GLY A 312 3.61 6.97 -10.45
N ILE A 313 4.20 8.13 -10.73
CA ILE A 313 5.04 8.91 -9.83
C ILE A 313 4.45 10.31 -9.65
N PHE A 314 4.43 10.77 -8.39
CA PHE A 314 4.14 12.13 -7.97
C PHE A 314 5.36 12.60 -7.18
N GLU A 315 6.08 13.62 -7.66
CA GLU A 315 7.43 13.93 -7.15
C GLU A 315 7.64 15.42 -6.87
N ALA A 316 8.55 15.70 -5.95
CA ALA A 316 9.05 17.04 -5.64
C ALA A 316 10.57 17.00 -5.43
N THR A 317 11.24 18.10 -5.76
CA THR A 317 12.65 18.35 -5.41
C THR A 317 12.68 19.29 -4.20
N LEU A 318 13.53 19.00 -3.21
CA LEU A 318 13.73 19.82 -2.01
C LEU A 318 14.96 20.70 -2.12
#